data_4bf86864716f3315d9debc48f773f8cc
#
_entry.id   4bf86864716f3315d9debc48f773f8cc
#
_cell.length_a   1.000
_cell.length_b   1.000
_cell.length_c   1.000
_cell.angle_alpha   90.00
_cell.angle_beta   90.00
_cell.angle_gamma   90.00
#
_symmetry.space_group_name_H-M   'P 1'
#
loop_
_entity.id
_entity.type
_entity.pdbx_description
1 polymer ?
#
loop_
_entity_poly.entity_id
_entity_poly.type
_entity_poly.pdbx_seq_one_letter_code
_entity_poly.pdbx_strand_id
1 'polypeptide(L)'
;MSTNDIGLVGLAVMGQNLALNIADHGYTIAVYNRSPEKTTEFMAHCAAHEPAHERLTGFADIGEFVKSIKRPRKIILLVKAGAATDATIAALLPHLEADDIIID
;
A
#
# COMPACT_ATOMS: atom_id res chain seq x y z
N MET A 1 2.26 13.49 -8.07
CA MET A 1 0.88 13.89 -7.75
C MET A 1 0.19 12.85 -6.92
N SER A 2 -0.66 13.29 -6.00
CA SER A 2 -1.38 12.38 -5.12
C SER A 2 -2.65 11.89 -5.82
N THR A 3 -2.65 10.63 -6.23
CA THR A 3 -3.75 10.05 -7.01
C THR A 3 -4.47 8.91 -6.30
N ASN A 4 -3.88 8.34 -5.26
CA ASN A 4 -4.46 7.20 -4.57
C ASN A 4 -5.20 7.62 -3.30
N ASP A 5 -6.34 6.99 -3.06
CA ASP A 5 -7.17 7.28 -1.90
C ASP A 5 -6.60 6.76 -0.61
N ILE A 6 -5.89 5.62 -0.66
CA ILE A 6 -5.37 4.94 0.52
C ILE A 6 -4.10 4.16 0.14
N GLY A 7 -3.26 3.88 1.13
CA GLY A 7 -2.07 3.05 0.95
C GLY A 7 -2.12 1.81 1.82
N LEU A 8 -1.47 0.75 1.36
CA LEU A 8 -1.39 -0.50 2.09
C LEU A 8 0.02 -1.06 2.01
N VAL A 9 0.59 -1.40 3.15
CA VAL A 9 1.91 -2.01 3.25
C VAL A 9 1.77 -3.45 3.75
N GLY A 10 2.36 -4.38 3.01
CA GLY A 10 2.36 -5.80 3.35
C GLY A 10 1.49 -6.62 2.41
N LEU A 11 2.13 -7.34 1.49
CA LEU A 11 1.42 -8.09 0.46
C LEU A 11 1.48 -9.60 0.67
N ALA A 12 1.31 -10.05 1.93
CA ALA A 12 0.96 -11.43 2.20
C ALA A 12 -0.51 -11.64 1.79
N VAL A 13 -1.03 -12.85 1.95
CA VAL A 13 -2.37 -13.19 1.47
C VAL A 13 -3.44 -12.21 1.95
N MET A 14 -3.44 -11.87 3.23
CA MET A 14 -4.43 -10.96 3.80
C MET A 14 -4.32 -9.56 3.19
N GLY A 15 -3.11 -9.05 3.01
CA GLY A 15 -2.90 -7.74 2.41
C GLY A 15 -3.35 -7.69 0.95
N GLN A 16 -3.06 -8.74 0.19
CA GLN A 16 -3.50 -8.84 -1.19
C GLN A 16 -5.03 -8.83 -1.28
N ASN A 17 -5.69 -9.62 -0.44
CA ASN A 17 -7.15 -9.70 -0.44
C ASN A 17 -7.79 -8.37 -0.04
N LEU A 18 -7.25 -7.70 0.95
CA LEU A 18 -7.77 -6.41 1.36
C LEU A 18 -7.58 -5.35 0.27
N ALA A 19 -6.41 -5.32 -0.37
CA ALA A 19 -6.15 -4.39 -1.47
C ALA A 19 -7.16 -4.56 -2.59
N LEU A 20 -7.42 -5.81 -2.99
CA LEU A 20 -8.41 -6.12 -4.02
C LEU A 20 -9.81 -5.71 -3.61
N ASN A 21 -10.18 -5.96 -2.36
CA ASN A 21 -11.49 -5.59 -1.85
C ASN A 21 -11.70 -4.07 -1.90
N ILE A 22 -10.70 -3.31 -1.48
CA ILE A 22 -10.76 -1.84 -1.54
C ILE A 22 -10.89 -1.36 -2.98
N ALA A 23 -10.11 -1.92 -3.89
CA ALA A 23 -10.17 -1.56 -5.31
C ALA A 23 -11.52 -1.90 -5.92
N ASP A 24 -12.10 -3.05 -5.56
CA ASP A 24 -13.41 -3.47 -6.02
C ASP A 24 -14.52 -2.53 -5.58
N HIS A 25 -14.33 -1.83 -4.46
CA HIS A 25 -15.29 -0.84 -3.96
C HIS A 25 -15.12 0.53 -4.60
N GLY A 26 -14.27 0.67 -5.59
CA GLY A 26 -14.12 1.90 -6.37
C GLY A 26 -13.05 2.86 -5.87
N TYR A 27 -12.24 2.46 -4.89
CA TYR A 27 -11.15 3.29 -4.38
C TYR A 27 -9.85 2.99 -5.10
N THR A 28 -9.01 4.02 -5.26
CA THR A 28 -7.66 3.82 -5.76
C THR A 28 -6.73 3.54 -4.59
N ILE A 29 -5.87 2.54 -4.75
CA ILE A 29 -5.01 2.10 -3.66
C ILE A 29 -3.57 1.93 -4.14
N ALA A 30 -2.64 2.48 -3.35
CA ALA A 30 -1.21 2.28 -3.52
C ALA A 30 -0.79 1.10 -2.65
N VAL A 31 0.00 0.18 -3.20
CA VAL A 31 0.50 -0.96 -2.45
C VAL A 31 2.02 -0.96 -2.45
N TYR A 32 2.58 -1.37 -1.32
CA TYR A 32 4.02 -1.44 -1.14
C TYR A 32 4.34 -2.66 -0.28
N ASN A 33 5.40 -3.38 -0.64
CA ASN A 33 5.90 -4.48 0.15
C ASN A 33 7.42 -4.32 0.29
N ARG A 34 7.95 -4.67 1.44
CA ARG A 34 9.39 -4.59 1.70
C ARG A 34 10.20 -5.35 0.66
N SER A 35 9.69 -6.51 0.20
CA SER A 35 10.31 -7.26 -0.89
C SER A 35 9.68 -6.80 -2.20
N PRO A 36 10.42 -6.12 -3.09
CA PRO A 36 9.86 -5.61 -4.34
C PRO A 36 9.27 -6.69 -5.24
N GLU A 37 9.81 -7.90 -5.18
CA GLU A 37 9.33 -9.04 -5.96
C GLU A 37 7.87 -9.36 -5.66
N LYS A 38 7.47 -9.27 -4.40
CA LYS A 38 6.08 -9.50 -3.99
C LYS A 38 5.14 -8.50 -4.64
N THR A 39 5.54 -7.23 -4.69
CA THR A 39 4.75 -6.20 -5.34
C THR A 39 4.61 -6.47 -6.82
N THR A 40 5.71 -6.80 -7.49
CA THR A 40 5.72 -7.10 -8.93
C THR A 40 4.84 -8.30 -9.25
N GLU A 41 4.96 -9.38 -8.47
CA GLU A 41 4.16 -10.58 -8.66
C GLU A 41 2.67 -10.31 -8.48
N PHE A 42 2.32 -9.57 -7.43
CA PHE A 42 0.94 -9.23 -7.14
C PHE A 42 0.34 -8.38 -8.25
N MET A 43 1.05 -7.35 -8.70
CA MET A 43 0.55 -6.49 -9.77
C MET A 43 0.38 -7.24 -11.08
N ALA A 44 1.30 -8.15 -11.41
CA ALA A 44 1.19 -8.97 -12.61
C ALA A 44 -0.02 -9.92 -12.53
N HIS A 45 -0.24 -10.53 -11.37
CA HIS A 45 -1.40 -11.40 -11.14
C HIS A 45 -2.71 -10.61 -11.30
N CYS A 46 -2.78 -9.42 -10.72
CA CYS A 46 -3.99 -8.59 -10.80
C CYS A 46 -4.28 -8.15 -12.23
N ALA A 47 -3.26 -7.77 -12.98
CA ALA A 47 -3.43 -7.37 -14.37
C ALA A 47 -4.01 -8.51 -15.23
N ALA A 48 -3.65 -9.75 -14.90
CA ALA A 48 -4.11 -10.92 -15.65
C ALA A 48 -5.50 -11.41 -15.21
N HIS A 49 -5.88 -11.20 -13.95
CA HIS A 49 -7.04 -11.89 -13.38
C HIS A 49 -8.08 -10.99 -12.70
N GLU A 50 -7.77 -9.74 -12.41
CA GLU A 50 -8.64 -8.88 -11.62
C GLU A 50 -9.14 -7.67 -12.41
N PRO A 51 -10.46 -7.50 -12.55
CA PRO A 51 -10.99 -6.35 -13.30
C PRO A 51 -10.68 -5.01 -12.63
N ALA A 52 -10.51 -5.00 -11.30
CA ALA A 52 -10.23 -3.77 -10.56
C ALA A 52 -8.74 -3.39 -10.54
N HIS A 53 -7.88 -4.12 -11.28
CA HIS A 53 -6.42 -3.88 -11.25
C HIS A 53 -6.03 -2.45 -11.63
N GLU A 54 -6.82 -1.75 -12.40
CA GLU A 54 -6.55 -0.38 -12.81
C GLU A 54 -6.55 0.59 -11.62
N ARG A 55 -7.20 0.22 -10.51
CA ARG A 55 -7.23 1.02 -9.29
C ARG A 55 -6.08 0.71 -8.35
N LEU A 56 -5.24 -0.27 -8.70
CA LEU A 56 -4.08 -0.67 -7.90
C LEU A 56 -2.81 -0.13 -8.52
N THR A 57 -1.94 0.47 -7.72
CA THR A 57 -0.61 0.90 -8.17
C THR A 57 0.43 0.36 -7.20
N GLY A 58 1.39 -0.41 -7.73
CA GLY A 58 2.47 -0.95 -6.92
C GLY A 58 3.68 -0.04 -6.91
N PHE A 59 4.35 0.04 -5.77
CA PHE A 59 5.55 0.85 -5.61
C PHE A 59 6.69 0.04 -5.02
N ALA A 60 7.89 0.25 -5.54
CA ALA A 60 9.11 -0.33 -4.99
C ALA A 60 9.81 0.63 -4.02
N ASP A 61 9.55 1.93 -4.15
CA ASP A 61 10.14 2.96 -3.30
C ASP A 61 9.11 3.51 -2.33
N ILE A 62 9.45 3.52 -1.04
CA ILE A 62 8.51 3.94 0.01
C ILE A 62 8.18 5.43 -0.08
N GLY A 63 9.13 6.26 -0.49
CA GLY A 63 8.89 7.69 -0.67
C GLY A 63 7.87 7.97 -1.77
N GLU A 64 8.02 7.31 -2.90
CA GLU A 64 7.07 7.43 -4.00
C GLU A 64 5.70 6.87 -3.63
N PHE A 65 5.68 5.77 -2.87
CA PHE A 65 4.44 5.20 -2.34
C PHE A 65 3.66 6.23 -1.53
N VAL A 66 4.32 6.86 -0.54
CA VAL A 66 3.68 7.85 0.32
C VAL A 66 3.19 9.05 -0.48
N LYS A 67 4.01 9.56 -1.40
CA LYS A 67 3.65 10.72 -2.22
C LYS A 67 2.43 10.49 -3.08
N SER A 68 2.17 9.24 -3.49
CA SER A 68 1.04 8.92 -4.34
C SER A 68 -0.30 8.99 -3.63
N ILE A 69 -0.30 9.04 -2.30
CA ILE A 69 -1.52 8.97 -1.49
C ILE A 69 -2.02 10.39 -1.18
N LYS A 70 -3.31 10.59 -1.34
CA LYS A 70 -3.96 11.89 -1.06
C LYS A 70 -3.88 12.22 0.42
N ARG A 71 -3.62 13.48 0.72
CA ARG A 71 -3.55 13.97 2.09
C ARG A 71 -4.93 14.35 2.61
N PRO A 72 -5.22 14.11 3.91
CA PRO A 72 -4.40 13.41 4.87
C PRO A 72 -4.28 11.93 4.51
N ARG A 73 -3.07 11.42 4.54
CA ARG A 73 -2.79 10.07 4.08
C ARG A 73 -3.28 9.02 5.08
N LYS A 74 -3.87 7.95 4.56
CA LYS A 74 -4.29 6.80 5.35
C LYS A 74 -3.52 5.59 4.85
N ILE A 75 -2.73 4.98 5.72
CA ILE A 75 -1.87 3.86 5.35
C ILE A 75 -2.16 2.70 6.28
N ILE A 76 -2.54 1.57 5.70
CA ILE A 76 -2.83 0.34 6.44
C ILE A 76 -1.56 -0.52 6.48
N LEU A 77 -1.18 -0.97 7.67
CA LEU A 77 -0.05 -1.87 7.83
C LEU A 77 -0.53 -3.28 8.08
N LEU A 78 -0.15 -4.21 7.22
CA LEU A 78 -0.43 -5.64 7.38
C LEU A 78 0.89 -6.40 7.33
N VAL A 79 1.75 -6.12 8.31
CA VAL A 79 3.05 -6.75 8.47
C VAL A 79 3.06 -7.48 9.81
N LYS A 80 4.04 -8.38 10.01
CA LYS A 80 4.15 -9.11 11.28
C LYS A 80 4.36 -8.13 12.42
N ALA A 81 3.69 -8.39 13.54
CA ALA A 81 3.82 -7.57 14.75
C ALA A 81 5.26 -7.57 15.26
N GLY A 82 5.61 -6.53 16.04
CA GLY A 82 6.91 -6.40 16.66
C GLY A 82 7.90 -5.63 15.80
N ALA A 83 9.10 -6.18 15.64
CA ALA A 83 10.20 -5.48 14.96
C ALA A 83 9.87 -5.07 13.52
N ALA A 84 9.12 -5.90 12.78
CA ALA A 84 8.74 -5.59 11.40
C ALA A 84 7.80 -4.39 11.34
N THR A 85 6.84 -4.30 12.25
CA THR A 85 5.93 -3.15 12.35
C THR A 85 6.71 -1.89 12.68
N ASP A 86 7.59 -1.95 13.69
CA ASP A 86 8.39 -0.81 14.12
C ASP A 86 9.30 -0.31 12.99
N ALA A 87 9.94 -1.22 12.27
CA ALA A 87 10.82 -0.87 11.16
C ALA A 87 10.04 -0.20 10.02
N THR A 88 8.83 -0.68 9.74
CA THR A 88 7.99 -0.09 8.71
C THR A 88 7.53 1.31 9.09
N ILE A 89 7.10 1.49 10.33
CA ILE A 89 6.71 2.81 10.82
C ILE A 89 7.89 3.78 10.75
N ALA A 90 9.08 3.34 11.20
CA ALA A 90 10.27 4.16 11.13
C ALA A 90 10.63 4.58 9.71
N ALA A 91 10.41 3.70 8.74
CA ALA A 91 10.67 4.01 7.33
C ALA A 91 9.64 4.97 6.75
N LEU A 92 8.40 4.93 7.23
CA LEU A 92 7.32 5.80 6.76
C LEU A 92 7.40 7.21 7.34
N LEU A 93 7.77 7.34 8.62
CA LEU A 93 7.72 8.61 9.34
C LEU A 93 8.37 9.78 8.63
N PRO A 94 9.56 9.65 8.01
CA PRO A 94 10.18 10.79 7.32
C PRO A 94 9.35 11.35 6.16
N HIS A 95 8.43 10.58 5.64
CA HIS A 95 7.60 10.96 4.49
C HIS A 95 6.21 11.43 4.89
N LEU A 96 5.82 11.25 6.14
CA LEU A 96 4.48 11.60 6.62
C LEU A 96 4.42 13.05 7.09
N GLU A 97 3.22 13.58 7.12
CA GLU A 97 2.94 14.93 7.58
C GLU A 97 1.88 14.90 8.68
N ALA A 98 1.66 16.04 9.33
CA ALA A 98 0.61 16.16 10.33
C ALA A 98 -0.73 15.75 9.72
N ASP A 99 -1.55 15.08 10.49
CA ASP A 99 -2.87 14.56 10.09
C ASP A 99 -2.83 13.26 9.28
N ASP A 100 -1.67 12.80 8.84
CA ASP A 100 -1.54 11.48 8.22
C ASP A 100 -1.76 10.40 9.28
N ILE A 101 -2.41 9.30 8.90
CA ILE A 101 -2.80 8.24 9.82
C ILE A 101 -2.22 6.91 9.37
N ILE A 102 -1.62 6.18 10.32
CA ILE A 102 -1.21 4.79 10.10
C ILE A 102 -2.19 3.90 10.86
N ILE A 103 -2.76 2.94 10.17
CA ILE A 103 -3.71 1.98 10.72
C ILE A 103 -3.03 0.63 10.81
N ASP A 104 -2.88 0.14 12.01
CA ASP A 104 -2.24 -1.15 12.27
C ASP A 104 -3.27 -2.24 12.52
#